data_55795e41152f30e1e117358e7f16d352
#
_entry.id   55795e41152f30e1e117358e7f16d352
#
_cell.length_a   1.000
_cell.length_b   1.000
_cell.length_c   1.000
_cell.angle_alpha   90.00
_cell.angle_beta   90.00
_cell.angle_gamma   90.00
#
_symmetry.space_group_name_H-M   'P 1'
#
loop_
_entity.id
_entity.type
_entity.pdbx_description
1 polymer ?
#
loop_
_entity_poly.entity_id
_entity_poly.type
_entity_poly.pdbx_seq_one_letter_code
_entity_poly.pdbx_strand_id
1 'polypeptide(L)'
;MTLIPIFRTGMTKTKGGYMPGKSPHMLFVCAMAAMLAAASPATATELSPIEDLGKKLFFDASLSNPPGQSCAACHAPETGWTGPDSGTNSTEAIYHGVIHTRSGNRKPPTSAYAGSTPILHKCNCGGNMNGGNCTCDGTGSGGMGNGGMGSGGMSGGGMGGMMVDRTFAGGIFWDGRATGWSIGDPLAEQAMGPFLNPLEQNNPNPKLVCLSVLRTDYAVLFEEVWGQGSLDCVKDVAGTYERIARSIAAYERSAEVNPFSSKFDLFWRNSAGKMPPVQNINPMNWTRFKGRGLTDMELQGLAVFNSKGKCSSCHWLNPGPGNTPPLFLDFAYHNLGVPKNPANPFYDMPRKWNPDGDSWVDPGLGGFLATTKNMMDLYGNSRDYTADVAKNLGRHRTPTLRNVDKRPTLDFVKAYGHNGYFKSIMEIVHFYNTRDTLPVCSGTGVPGMTCWPPPEVPENVNTTELGNLGLTTPEGMALIKFLETLSDGYKPD
;
A
#
# COMPACT_ATOMS: atom_id res chain seq x y z
N MET A 1 56.22 30.31 -27.29
CA MET A 1 56.78 31.62 -27.01
C MET A 1 55.80 32.30 -26.04
N THR A 2 56.02 32.62 -24.82
CA THR A 2 57.11 33.04 -23.97
C THR A 2 56.61 32.89 -22.55
N LEU A 3 57.11 32.01 -21.76
CA LEU A 3 57.96 32.13 -20.58
C LEU A 3 57.36 32.82 -19.32
N ILE A 4 57.44 32.04 -18.28
CA ILE A 4 57.30 32.23 -16.82
C ILE A 4 58.33 33.27 -16.30
N PRO A 5 58.16 33.88 -15.09
CA PRO A 5 59.06 33.37 -14.04
C PRO A 5 58.45 33.18 -12.65
N ILE A 6 59.08 32.24 -11.97
CA ILE A 6 59.12 31.85 -10.57
C ILE A 6 59.91 32.88 -9.77
N PHE A 7 59.52 33.19 -8.51
CA PHE A 7 60.47 33.59 -7.48
C PHE A 7 60.24 32.85 -6.15
N ARG A 8 61.37 32.36 -5.64
CA ARG A 8 61.60 31.62 -4.39
C ARG A 8 62.37 32.53 -3.41
N THR A 9 62.38 32.11 -2.15
CA THR A 9 63.29 32.40 -1.01
C THR A 9 62.62 33.29 0.05
N GLY A 10 62.89 33.11 1.32
CA GLY A 10 63.79 32.24 2.06
C GLY A 10 63.57 32.31 3.56
N MET A 11 64.10 31.33 4.24
CA MET A 11 64.16 31.14 5.69
C MET A 11 64.99 32.21 6.43
N THR A 12 64.58 32.54 7.69
CA THR A 12 65.57 32.75 8.77
C THR A 12 65.02 32.27 10.12
N LYS A 13 65.84 31.45 10.79
CA LYS A 13 65.75 31.04 12.19
C LYS A 13 66.43 32.06 13.06
N THR A 14 65.90 32.39 14.23
CA THR A 14 66.72 32.77 15.39
C THR A 14 66.21 32.10 16.67
N LYS A 15 67.19 31.69 17.46
CA LYS A 15 67.11 31.02 18.75
C LYS A 15 67.02 32.02 19.91
N GLY A 16 66.44 31.60 21.03
CA GLY A 16 67.01 31.84 22.34
C GLY A 16 66.14 32.56 23.36
N GLY A 17 66.00 31.95 24.53
CA GLY A 17 65.74 32.66 25.76
C GLY A 17 64.73 32.02 26.72
N TYR A 18 65.22 31.20 27.64
CA TYR A 18 64.51 30.62 28.76
C TYR A 18 64.68 31.54 30.02
N MET A 19 63.57 31.87 30.73
CA MET A 19 63.55 32.01 32.24
C MET A 19 62.10 32.18 32.75
N PRO A 20 61.81 31.75 34.02
CA PRO A 20 60.53 31.39 34.52
C PRO A 20 59.88 32.50 35.42
N GLY A 21 58.56 32.51 35.54
CA GLY A 21 57.86 33.42 36.48
C GLY A 21 56.39 33.24 36.63
N LYS A 22 56.00 32.62 37.74
CA LYS A 22 54.79 32.78 38.58
C LYS A 22 53.40 32.77 37.92
N SER A 23 52.63 31.75 38.32
CA SER A 23 51.15 31.64 38.19
C SER A 23 50.41 32.83 38.87
N PRO A 24 49.27 33.20 38.32
CA PRO A 24 48.07 33.33 39.15
C PRO A 24 46.90 32.46 38.63
N HIS A 25 46.16 31.93 39.62
CA HIS A 25 44.94 31.20 39.43
C HIS A 25 43.89 32.00 38.64
N MET A 26 43.47 31.49 37.47
CA MET A 26 42.34 32.05 36.75
C MET A 26 41.22 30.99 36.77
N LEU A 27 40.17 31.31 37.57
CA LEU A 27 38.91 30.53 37.59
C LEU A 27 38.32 30.50 36.19
N PHE A 28 38.28 29.31 35.58
CA PHE A 28 37.45 29.08 34.40
C PHE A 28 36.00 28.81 34.86
N VAL A 29 35.15 29.83 34.72
CA VAL A 29 33.69 29.64 34.73
C VAL A 29 33.29 29.00 33.40
N CYS A 30 33.01 27.68 33.42
CA CYS A 30 32.35 27.02 32.32
C CYS A 30 30.90 27.48 32.23
N ALA A 31 30.61 28.44 31.37
CA ALA A 31 29.26 28.74 30.92
C ALA A 31 28.80 27.59 30.01
N MET A 32 28.01 26.64 30.52
CA MET A 32 27.22 25.72 29.71
C MET A 32 26.12 26.49 29.01
N ALA A 33 26.36 26.87 27.76
CA ALA A 33 25.30 27.30 26.86
C ALA A 33 24.46 26.05 26.52
N ALA A 34 23.33 25.87 27.16
CA ALA A 34 22.30 24.93 26.75
C ALA A 34 21.77 25.39 25.38
N MET A 35 22.22 24.77 24.30
CA MET A 35 21.55 24.85 22.99
C MET A 35 20.21 24.13 23.12
N LEU A 36 19.14 24.88 23.36
CA LEU A 36 17.80 24.45 23.02
C LEU A 36 17.75 24.27 21.51
N ALA A 37 17.88 23.05 21.04
CA ALA A 37 17.48 22.71 19.68
C ALA A 37 15.97 22.91 19.59
N ALA A 38 15.56 24.08 19.10
CA ALA A 38 14.18 24.28 18.68
C ALA A 38 13.92 23.25 17.58
N ALA A 39 13.04 22.28 17.86
CA ALA A 39 12.50 21.41 16.85
C ALA A 39 11.76 22.31 15.84
N SER A 40 12.37 22.53 14.69
CA SER A 40 11.69 23.18 13.57
C SER A 40 10.43 22.37 13.28
N PRO A 41 9.27 23.03 13.08
CA PRO A 41 8.10 22.32 12.57
C PRO A 41 8.52 21.63 11.27
N ALA A 42 8.16 20.37 11.12
CA ALA A 42 8.36 19.63 9.88
C ALA A 42 7.68 20.45 8.77
N THR A 43 8.47 21.15 7.96
CA THR A 43 7.99 21.76 6.72
C THR A 43 7.47 20.62 5.86
N ALA A 44 6.23 20.75 5.37
CA ALA A 44 5.71 19.86 4.35
C ALA A 44 6.78 19.73 3.26
N THR A 45 7.22 18.51 2.98
CA THR A 45 8.23 18.26 1.95
C THR A 45 7.63 18.74 0.63
N GLU A 46 8.24 19.74 0.00
CA GLU A 46 7.80 20.23 -1.29
C GLU A 46 7.86 19.09 -2.31
N LEU A 47 6.80 18.96 -3.11
CA LEU A 47 6.75 17.94 -4.15
C LEU A 47 7.82 18.21 -5.21
N SER A 48 8.49 17.18 -5.69
CA SER A 48 9.33 17.31 -6.88
C SER A 48 8.47 17.62 -8.13
N PRO A 49 9.05 18.18 -9.20
CA PRO A 49 8.28 18.53 -10.41
C PRO A 49 7.43 17.37 -10.97
N ILE A 50 7.94 16.14 -10.95
CA ILE A 50 7.18 14.98 -11.42
C ILE A 50 6.05 14.59 -10.45
N GLU A 51 6.23 14.75 -9.15
CA GLU A 51 5.18 14.51 -8.16
C GLU A 51 4.08 15.59 -8.24
N ASP A 52 4.45 16.88 -8.46
CA ASP A 52 3.47 17.94 -8.68
C ASP A 52 2.67 17.72 -9.96
N LEU A 53 3.34 17.34 -11.06
CA LEU A 53 2.66 16.93 -12.30
C LEU A 53 1.69 15.76 -12.03
N GLY A 54 2.16 14.74 -11.32
CA GLY A 54 1.33 13.58 -10.95
C GLY A 54 0.13 13.96 -10.10
N LYS A 55 0.29 14.89 -9.16
CA LYS A 55 -0.81 15.44 -8.35
C LYS A 55 -1.85 16.14 -9.21
N LYS A 56 -1.43 17.01 -10.13
CA LYS A 56 -2.35 17.68 -11.06
C LYS A 56 -3.14 16.67 -11.89
N LEU A 57 -2.48 15.66 -12.45
CA LEU A 57 -3.12 14.58 -13.20
C LEU A 57 -4.09 13.75 -12.34
N PHE A 58 -3.75 13.45 -11.09
CA PHE A 58 -4.56 12.64 -10.17
C PHE A 58 -5.88 13.34 -9.79
N PHE A 59 -5.87 14.66 -9.66
CA PHE A 59 -7.05 15.45 -9.28
C PHE A 59 -7.82 16.03 -10.47
N ASP A 60 -7.34 15.89 -11.70
CA ASP A 60 -7.98 16.47 -12.88
C ASP A 60 -9.17 15.65 -13.37
N ALA A 61 -10.35 16.19 -13.15
CA ALA A 61 -11.60 15.60 -13.65
C ALA A 61 -11.84 15.79 -15.14
N SER A 62 -11.05 16.62 -15.85
CA SER A 62 -11.18 16.84 -17.28
C SER A 62 -10.62 15.67 -18.11
N LEU A 63 -9.88 14.76 -17.47
CA LEU A 63 -9.23 13.62 -18.13
C LEU A 63 -10.16 12.43 -18.40
N SER A 64 -11.38 12.43 -17.85
CA SER A 64 -12.41 11.42 -18.18
C SER A 64 -13.22 11.80 -19.42
N ASN A 65 -14.02 10.86 -19.95
CA ASN A 65 -14.88 11.07 -21.11
C ASN A 65 -16.34 10.59 -20.87
N PRO A 66 -17.32 11.50 -20.71
CA PRO A 66 -17.14 12.98 -20.68
C PRO A 66 -16.28 13.44 -19.48
N PRO A 67 -15.77 14.69 -19.49
CA PRO A 67 -15.13 15.28 -18.32
C PRO A 67 -16.03 15.25 -17.09
N GLY A 68 -15.48 14.91 -15.90
CA GLY A 68 -16.22 14.89 -14.64
C GLY A 68 -15.71 13.95 -13.57
N GLN A 69 -14.74 13.04 -13.88
CA GLN A 69 -14.21 12.08 -12.92
C GLN A 69 -12.69 12.06 -12.91
N SER A 70 -12.10 12.41 -11.76
CA SER A 70 -10.66 12.26 -11.48
C SER A 70 -10.36 10.95 -10.75
N CYS A 71 -9.08 10.62 -10.53
CA CYS A 71 -8.68 9.52 -9.64
C CYS A 71 -9.18 9.76 -8.22
N ALA A 72 -9.10 11.02 -7.74
CA ALA A 72 -9.55 11.42 -6.42
C ALA A 72 -11.06 11.20 -6.18
N ALA A 73 -11.88 11.11 -7.22
CA ALA A 73 -13.31 10.81 -7.10
C ALA A 73 -13.59 9.44 -6.46
N CYS A 74 -12.62 8.51 -6.52
CA CYS A 74 -12.68 7.19 -5.89
C CYS A 74 -11.58 6.96 -4.86
N HIS A 75 -10.54 7.82 -4.82
CA HIS A 75 -9.37 7.69 -3.96
C HIS A 75 -9.06 9.01 -3.23
N ALA A 76 -9.86 9.34 -2.20
CA ALA A 76 -9.76 10.63 -1.52
C ALA A 76 -8.82 10.59 -0.30
N PRO A 77 -7.99 11.63 -0.10
CA PRO A 77 -7.02 11.72 1.00
C PRO A 77 -7.63 11.59 2.39
N GLU A 78 -8.78 12.24 2.61
CA GLU A 78 -9.46 12.31 3.90
C GLU A 78 -10.01 10.96 4.37
N THR A 79 -10.21 10.02 3.45
CA THR A 79 -10.67 8.66 3.75
C THR A 79 -9.54 7.63 3.68
N GLY A 80 -8.28 8.08 3.63
CA GLY A 80 -7.11 7.21 3.48
C GLY A 80 -6.95 6.68 2.06
N TRP A 81 -7.22 7.55 1.06
CA TRP A 81 -7.03 7.28 -0.36
C TRP A 81 -7.90 6.15 -0.91
N THR A 82 -9.13 6.05 -0.42
CA THR A 82 -10.17 5.12 -0.87
C THR A 82 -11.50 5.86 -1.01
N GLY A 83 -12.62 5.14 -1.14
CA GLY A 83 -13.94 5.68 -1.42
C GLY A 83 -14.36 6.84 -0.49
N PRO A 84 -14.64 8.05 -1.04
CA PRO A 84 -14.88 9.26 -0.26
C PRO A 84 -16.32 9.44 0.26
N ASP A 85 -17.28 8.68 -0.26
CA ASP A 85 -18.69 8.91 0.03
C ASP A 85 -19.25 7.91 1.06
N SER A 86 -19.71 8.42 2.21
CA SER A 86 -20.26 7.60 3.29
C SER A 86 -21.56 6.90 2.90
N GLY A 87 -22.39 7.53 2.07
CA GLY A 87 -23.64 6.95 1.56
C GLY A 87 -23.37 5.74 0.67
N THR A 88 -22.52 5.89 -0.33
CA THR A 88 -22.06 4.79 -1.20
C THR A 88 -21.41 3.68 -0.38
N ASN A 89 -20.52 4.03 0.56
CA ASN A 89 -19.85 3.03 1.40
C ASN A 89 -20.83 2.25 2.28
N SER A 90 -21.90 2.89 2.77
CA SER A 90 -22.90 2.25 3.63
C SER A 90 -23.83 1.28 2.88
N THR A 91 -23.97 1.47 1.59
CA THR A 91 -24.83 0.68 0.70
C THR A 91 -24.00 -0.27 -0.17
N GLU A 92 -23.71 0.14 -1.37
CA GLU A 92 -23.06 -0.67 -2.41
C GLU A 92 -21.53 -0.79 -2.25
N ALA A 93 -20.87 0.24 -1.73
CA ALA A 93 -19.42 0.37 -1.59
C ALA A 93 -18.63 0.35 -2.92
N ILE A 94 -19.32 0.25 -4.04
CA ILE A 94 -18.78 0.26 -5.40
C ILE A 94 -19.10 1.63 -6.02
N TYR A 95 -18.10 2.26 -6.62
CA TYR A 95 -18.24 3.60 -7.16
C TYR A 95 -18.62 3.56 -8.64
N HIS A 96 -19.59 4.39 -9.01
CA HIS A 96 -19.97 4.56 -10.40
C HIS A 96 -18.89 5.28 -11.20
N GLY A 97 -18.76 4.93 -12.47
CA GLY A 97 -17.90 5.63 -13.40
C GLY A 97 -18.46 7.01 -13.80
N VAL A 98 -17.74 7.70 -14.67
CA VAL A 98 -18.18 8.99 -15.23
C VAL A 98 -19.55 8.86 -15.94
N ILE A 99 -19.87 7.70 -16.46
CA ILE A 99 -21.21 7.34 -16.90
C ILE A 99 -21.95 6.73 -15.69
N HIS A 100 -22.73 7.52 -15.01
CA HIS A 100 -23.37 7.16 -13.72
C HIS A 100 -24.24 5.90 -13.73
N THR A 101 -24.61 5.39 -14.90
CA THR A 101 -25.32 4.11 -15.05
C THR A 101 -24.35 2.92 -15.17
N ARG A 102 -23.06 3.13 -14.98
CA ARG A 102 -22.04 2.09 -15.06
C ARG A 102 -21.20 2.08 -13.80
N SER A 103 -20.95 0.91 -13.29
CA SER A 103 -20.12 0.69 -12.10
C SER A 103 -19.12 -0.43 -12.35
N GLY A 104 -17.99 -0.35 -11.68
CA GLY A 104 -17.06 -1.47 -11.55
C GLY A 104 -17.66 -2.60 -10.71
N ASN A 105 -16.86 -3.60 -10.46
CA ASN A 105 -17.27 -4.79 -9.69
C ASN A 105 -16.65 -4.87 -8.28
N ARG A 106 -15.74 -3.95 -7.95
CA ARG A 106 -14.96 -3.97 -6.71
C ARG A 106 -14.89 -2.60 -6.07
N LYS A 107 -14.79 -2.61 -4.75
CA LYS A 107 -14.52 -1.42 -3.96
C LYS A 107 -13.12 -0.85 -4.32
N PRO A 108 -12.96 0.51 -4.39
CA PRO A 108 -11.64 1.12 -4.58
C PRO A 108 -10.70 0.74 -3.42
N PRO A 109 -9.55 0.08 -3.68
CA PRO A 109 -8.51 -0.09 -2.67
C PRO A 109 -7.87 1.27 -2.34
N THR A 110 -7.07 1.34 -1.27
CA THR A 110 -6.25 2.54 -1.06
C THR A 110 -5.18 2.66 -2.12
N SER A 111 -4.94 3.87 -2.65
CA SER A 111 -3.80 4.19 -3.50
C SER A 111 -2.55 4.55 -2.69
N ALA A 112 -2.68 4.84 -1.38
CA ALA A 112 -1.53 5.09 -0.52
C ALA A 112 -0.75 3.81 -0.22
N TYR A 113 0.55 3.98 0.01
CA TYR A 113 1.49 2.90 0.39
C TYR A 113 1.61 1.76 -0.63
N ALA A 114 1.22 1.99 -1.88
CA ALA A 114 1.31 1.01 -2.96
C ALA A 114 2.66 1.03 -3.71
N GLY A 115 3.48 2.06 -3.49
CA GLY A 115 4.69 2.36 -4.27
C GLY A 115 5.79 1.30 -4.24
N SER A 116 5.82 0.45 -3.21
CA SER A 116 6.82 -0.63 -3.05
C SER A 116 6.34 -2.00 -3.55
N THR A 117 5.21 -2.04 -4.25
CA THR A 117 4.68 -3.29 -4.79
C THR A 117 5.63 -3.88 -5.84
N PRO A 118 6.10 -5.14 -5.67
CA PRO A 118 6.93 -5.80 -6.67
C PRO A 118 6.13 -6.16 -7.92
N ILE A 119 6.83 -6.43 -9.02
CA ILE A 119 6.25 -7.02 -10.23
C ILE A 119 5.60 -8.35 -9.86
N LEU A 120 4.43 -8.64 -10.45
CA LEU A 120 3.73 -9.89 -10.18
C LEU A 120 4.60 -11.09 -10.57
N HIS A 121 4.79 -12.00 -9.63
CA HIS A 121 5.58 -13.22 -9.81
C HIS A 121 5.00 -14.38 -9.01
N LYS A 122 5.27 -15.59 -9.51
CA LYS A 122 4.92 -16.82 -8.81
C LYS A 122 5.92 -17.09 -7.68
N CYS A 123 5.43 -17.45 -6.51
CA CYS A 123 6.27 -17.83 -5.38
C CYS A 123 6.80 -19.26 -5.55
N ASN A 124 8.09 -19.48 -5.29
CA ASN A 124 8.71 -20.78 -5.33
C ASN A 124 8.60 -21.47 -3.96
N CYS A 125 7.72 -22.44 -3.86
CA CYS A 125 7.67 -23.32 -2.70
C CYS A 125 8.65 -24.47 -2.93
N GLY A 126 9.77 -24.49 -2.22
CA GLY A 126 10.78 -25.56 -2.33
C GLY A 126 10.13 -26.93 -2.13
N GLY A 127 10.45 -27.88 -3.03
CA GLY A 127 9.76 -29.14 -3.27
C GLY A 127 9.76 -30.18 -2.14
N ASN A 128 9.42 -29.81 -0.93
CA ASN A 128 9.13 -30.74 0.15
C ASN A 128 7.70 -30.48 0.64
N MET A 129 6.78 -31.38 0.29
CA MET A 129 5.36 -31.32 0.68
C MET A 129 5.12 -31.39 2.20
N ASN A 130 6.18 -31.44 3.01
CA ASN A 130 6.16 -31.39 4.46
C ASN A 130 6.78 -30.10 4.97
N GLY A 131 6.11 -28.95 4.76
CA GLY A 131 6.43 -27.72 5.45
C GLY A 131 7.59 -26.87 4.87
N GLY A 132 7.83 -26.87 3.55
CA GLY A 132 8.85 -26.06 2.89
C GLY A 132 8.50 -24.56 2.88
N ASN A 133 9.44 -23.68 3.26
CA ASN A 133 9.32 -22.23 3.13
C ASN A 133 9.02 -21.85 1.68
N CYS A 134 7.85 -21.27 1.42
CA CYS A 134 7.61 -20.58 0.15
C CYS A 134 8.41 -19.29 0.16
N THR A 135 9.44 -19.19 -0.64
CA THR A 135 10.15 -17.93 -0.87
C THR A 135 9.51 -17.23 -2.04
N CYS A 136 8.87 -16.11 -1.77
CA CYS A 136 8.45 -15.15 -2.79
C CYS A 136 9.60 -14.17 -3.00
N ASP A 137 10.73 -14.67 -3.47
CA ASP A 137 11.92 -13.86 -3.71
C ASP A 137 11.70 -13.00 -4.96
N GLY A 138 11.43 -11.73 -4.76
CA GLY A 138 11.32 -10.72 -5.83
C GLY A 138 12.62 -10.44 -6.56
N THR A 139 13.54 -11.41 -6.66
CA THR A 139 14.74 -11.34 -7.48
C THR A 139 14.50 -11.95 -8.85
N GLY A 140 13.53 -11.43 -9.58
CA GLY A 140 13.61 -11.45 -11.04
C GLY A 140 14.79 -10.55 -11.44
N SER A 141 15.89 -11.16 -11.87
CA SER A 141 17.06 -10.47 -12.40
C SER A 141 16.68 -9.64 -13.62
N GLY A 142 16.34 -8.37 -13.40
CA GLY A 142 16.13 -7.33 -14.39
C GLY A 142 16.74 -6.07 -13.81
N GLY A 143 18.04 -5.85 -14.10
CA GLY A 143 18.75 -4.68 -13.61
C GLY A 143 18.17 -3.38 -14.14
N MET A 144 17.92 -2.45 -13.24
CA MET A 144 18.06 -1.01 -13.51
C MET A 144 18.47 -0.30 -12.23
N GLY A 145 19.49 0.45 -12.38
CA GLY A 145 20.42 1.16 -11.58
C GLY A 145 19.99 1.84 -10.29
N ASN A 146 20.96 1.80 -9.41
CA ASN A 146 21.30 2.68 -8.30
C ASN A 146 20.29 2.82 -7.15
N GLY A 147 20.44 1.87 -6.21
CA GLY A 147 19.96 1.94 -4.86
C GLY A 147 20.27 0.61 -4.19
N GLY A 148 21.51 0.40 -3.71
CA GLY A 148 21.96 -0.87 -3.16
C GLY A 148 21.00 -1.40 -2.09
N MET A 149 20.15 -2.33 -2.47
CA MET A 149 19.46 -3.20 -1.53
C MET A 149 20.41 -4.36 -1.23
N GLY A 150 21.00 -4.32 -0.03
CA GLY A 150 21.71 -5.46 0.51
C GLY A 150 20.77 -6.68 0.46
N SER A 151 21.31 -7.79 -0.04
CA SER A 151 20.69 -9.12 0.00
C SER A 151 20.52 -9.57 1.44
N GLY A 152 19.54 -9.01 2.14
CA GLY A 152 19.01 -9.58 3.36
C GLY A 152 17.90 -10.56 2.97
N GLY A 153 18.23 -11.83 2.87
CA GLY A 153 17.23 -12.87 2.73
C GLY A 153 16.17 -12.67 3.81
N MET A 154 14.91 -12.53 3.43
CA MET A 154 13.77 -12.49 4.36
C MET A 154 13.60 -13.87 4.99
N SER A 155 14.57 -14.30 5.82
CA SER A 155 14.35 -15.41 6.74
C SER A 155 13.51 -14.86 7.89
N GLY A 156 12.21 -15.10 7.82
CA GLY A 156 11.28 -14.92 8.95
C GLY A 156 11.70 -15.81 10.09
N GLY A 157 12.64 -15.37 10.88
CA GLY A 157 12.97 -15.96 12.16
C GLY A 157 11.95 -15.52 13.21
N GLY A 158 11.02 -16.37 13.56
CA GLY A 158 10.16 -16.13 14.70
C GLY A 158 9.01 -17.10 14.79
N MET A 159 9.12 -18.09 15.65
CA MET A 159 8.09 -19.00 16.17
C MET A 159 7.23 -19.70 15.11
N GLY A 160 7.22 -21.06 15.12
CA GLY A 160 6.52 -21.97 14.24
C GLY A 160 5.11 -21.57 13.84
N GLY A 161 5.01 -20.56 12.96
CA GLY A 161 3.78 -20.12 12.33
C GLY A 161 3.44 -21.12 11.23
N MET A 162 2.22 -21.63 11.27
CA MET A 162 1.63 -22.35 10.16
C MET A 162 1.86 -21.56 8.87
N MET A 163 2.31 -22.27 7.83
CA MET A 163 2.71 -21.64 6.58
C MET A 163 1.48 -21.22 5.80
N VAL A 164 1.37 -19.92 5.56
CA VAL A 164 0.38 -19.34 4.65
C VAL A 164 0.72 -19.80 3.23
N ASP A 165 -0.23 -20.42 2.53
CA ASP A 165 -0.07 -20.87 1.13
C ASP A 165 -0.04 -19.65 0.19
N ARG A 166 1.16 -19.12 -0.04
CA ARG A 166 1.42 -18.02 -0.97
C ARG A 166 1.78 -18.59 -2.33
N THR A 167 0.90 -18.41 -3.30
CA THR A 167 1.14 -18.87 -4.67
C THR A 167 1.75 -17.80 -5.55
N PHE A 168 1.36 -16.54 -5.35
CA PHE A 168 1.84 -15.36 -6.06
C PHE A 168 2.04 -14.19 -5.11
N ALA A 169 2.93 -13.26 -5.50
CA ALA A 169 3.11 -11.97 -4.84
C ALA A 169 3.38 -10.85 -5.88
N GLY A 170 3.12 -9.60 -5.47
CA GLY A 170 3.26 -8.43 -6.35
C GLY A 170 2.02 -8.14 -7.18
N GLY A 171 2.13 -7.19 -8.11
CA GLY A 171 0.99 -6.68 -8.87
C GLY A 171 0.04 -5.81 -8.04
N ILE A 172 -0.75 -4.98 -8.71
CA ILE A 172 -1.74 -4.07 -8.11
C ILE A 172 -3.13 -4.39 -8.65
N PHE A 173 -4.18 -3.78 -8.13
CA PHE A 173 -5.57 -4.18 -8.10
C PHE A 173 -5.81 -5.41 -7.19
N TRP A 174 -7.08 -5.67 -6.86
CA TRP A 174 -7.46 -6.80 -6.03
C TRP A 174 -7.07 -8.17 -6.63
N ASP A 175 -6.97 -8.25 -7.96
CA ASP A 175 -6.64 -9.45 -8.73
C ASP A 175 -5.23 -9.47 -9.32
N GLY A 176 -4.42 -8.45 -9.07
CA GLY A 176 -3.04 -8.40 -9.52
C GLY A 176 -2.81 -8.05 -10.99
N ARG A 177 -3.85 -7.71 -11.75
CA ARG A 177 -3.77 -7.50 -13.21
C ARG A 177 -2.87 -6.34 -13.65
N ALA A 178 -2.59 -5.35 -12.80
CA ALA A 178 -1.50 -4.40 -13.04
C ALA A 178 -0.19 -5.05 -12.56
N THR A 179 0.39 -5.82 -13.43
CA THR A 179 1.45 -6.77 -13.12
C THR A 179 2.84 -6.16 -13.04
N GLY A 180 3.05 -5.05 -13.74
CA GLY A 180 4.37 -4.50 -14.03
C GLY A 180 5.09 -5.21 -15.18
N TRP A 181 4.48 -6.17 -15.85
CA TRP A 181 5.14 -6.91 -16.93
C TRP A 181 5.37 -6.06 -18.17
N SER A 182 4.48 -5.11 -18.47
CA SER A 182 4.55 -4.32 -19.70
C SER A 182 5.55 -3.17 -19.62
N ILE A 183 5.68 -2.50 -18.45
CA ILE A 183 6.49 -1.29 -18.31
C ILE A 183 7.46 -1.32 -17.11
N GLY A 184 7.57 -2.47 -16.42
CA GLY A 184 8.48 -2.65 -15.29
C GLY A 184 8.02 -1.99 -13.98
N ASP A 185 6.84 -1.40 -13.93
CA ASP A 185 6.31 -0.67 -12.78
C ASP A 185 4.81 -0.96 -12.58
N PRO A 186 4.42 -1.79 -11.57
CA PRO A 186 3.02 -2.13 -11.34
C PRO A 186 2.14 -0.92 -10.99
N LEU A 187 2.68 0.10 -10.31
CA LEU A 187 1.90 1.28 -9.92
C LEU A 187 1.60 2.17 -11.13
N ALA A 188 2.59 2.41 -11.99
CA ALA A 188 2.36 3.13 -13.24
C ALA A 188 1.45 2.34 -14.19
N GLU A 189 1.60 1.00 -14.28
CA GLU A 189 0.70 0.15 -15.07
C GLU A 189 -0.73 0.20 -14.54
N GLN A 190 -0.92 0.27 -13.21
CA GLN A 190 -2.24 0.45 -12.60
C GLN A 190 -2.87 1.79 -13.03
N ALA A 191 -2.10 2.90 -12.99
CA ALA A 191 -2.60 4.22 -13.33
C ALA A 191 -3.07 4.34 -14.79
N MET A 192 -2.61 3.47 -15.69
CA MET A 192 -3.10 3.41 -17.06
C MET A 192 -4.54 2.84 -17.17
N GLY A 193 -4.93 1.94 -16.25
CA GLY A 193 -6.18 1.19 -16.35
C GLY A 193 -7.46 2.05 -16.32
N PRO A 194 -7.67 2.88 -15.29
CA PRO A 194 -8.92 3.62 -15.07
C PRO A 194 -9.32 4.56 -16.23
N PHE A 195 -8.34 5.20 -16.87
CA PHE A 195 -8.60 6.09 -18.01
C PHE A 195 -9.39 5.43 -19.13
N LEU A 196 -9.03 4.20 -19.46
CA LEU A 196 -9.60 3.46 -20.58
C LEU A 196 -10.75 2.53 -20.17
N ASN A 197 -10.98 2.35 -18.88
CA ASN A 197 -12.05 1.50 -18.39
C ASN A 197 -13.41 2.15 -18.64
N PRO A 198 -14.29 1.52 -19.46
CA PRO A 198 -15.61 2.08 -19.74
C PRO A 198 -16.56 2.12 -18.55
N LEU A 199 -16.21 1.44 -17.44
CA LEU A 199 -16.95 1.45 -16.18
C LEU A 199 -16.38 2.47 -15.18
N GLU A 200 -15.30 3.18 -15.56
CA GLU A 200 -14.64 4.22 -14.77
C GLU A 200 -14.57 5.52 -15.59
N GLN A 201 -13.38 5.91 -16.09
CA GLN A 201 -13.20 7.19 -16.80
C GLN A 201 -13.59 7.17 -18.30
N ASN A 202 -13.84 6.01 -18.90
CA ASN A 202 -14.49 5.80 -20.20
C ASN A 202 -13.81 6.46 -21.42
N ASN A 203 -12.49 6.71 -21.40
CA ASN A 203 -11.81 7.15 -22.60
C ASN A 203 -11.72 6.03 -23.65
N PRO A 204 -11.99 6.30 -24.93
CA PRO A 204 -11.97 5.27 -25.96
C PRO A 204 -10.56 4.79 -26.32
N ASN A 205 -9.53 5.61 -26.08
CA ASN A 205 -8.14 5.28 -26.39
C ASN A 205 -7.15 6.25 -25.67
N PRO A 206 -5.86 5.90 -25.58
CA PRO A 206 -4.82 6.74 -24.96
C PRO A 206 -4.64 8.11 -25.62
N LYS A 207 -4.92 8.22 -26.93
CA LYS A 207 -4.78 9.49 -27.66
C LYS A 207 -5.71 10.57 -27.10
N LEU A 208 -6.95 10.19 -26.73
CA LEU A 208 -7.87 11.18 -26.15
C LEU A 208 -7.36 11.70 -24.81
N VAL A 209 -6.82 10.83 -23.95
CA VAL A 209 -6.19 11.23 -22.67
C VAL A 209 -5.02 12.19 -22.94
N CYS A 210 -4.13 11.86 -23.85
CA CYS A 210 -3.03 12.72 -24.27
C CYS A 210 -3.54 14.11 -24.73
N LEU A 211 -4.56 14.16 -25.59
CA LEU A 211 -5.14 15.40 -26.09
C LEU A 211 -5.83 16.22 -24.96
N SER A 212 -6.36 15.57 -23.95
CA SER A 212 -6.91 16.24 -22.78
C SER A 212 -5.80 16.90 -21.97
N VAL A 213 -4.70 16.20 -21.70
CA VAL A 213 -3.51 16.76 -21.02
C VAL A 213 -2.92 17.94 -21.80
N LEU A 214 -2.83 17.84 -23.13
CA LEU A 214 -2.31 18.91 -23.99
C LEU A 214 -3.11 20.23 -23.87
N ARG A 215 -4.36 20.18 -23.45
CA ARG A 215 -5.25 21.34 -23.29
C ARG A 215 -5.24 21.94 -21.87
N THR A 216 -4.53 21.35 -20.93
CA THR A 216 -4.45 21.81 -19.53
C THR A 216 -3.42 22.93 -19.38
N ASP A 217 -3.52 23.66 -18.29
CA ASP A 217 -2.54 24.69 -17.90
C ASP A 217 -1.18 24.08 -17.47
N TYR A 218 -1.15 22.82 -17.11
CA TYR A 218 0.07 22.10 -16.73
C TYR A 218 0.75 21.32 -17.88
N ALA A 219 0.31 21.50 -19.11
CA ALA A 219 0.99 20.90 -20.28
C ALA A 219 2.45 21.35 -20.42
N VAL A 220 2.76 22.58 -20.03
CA VAL A 220 4.14 23.12 -19.97
C VAL A 220 4.96 22.36 -18.92
N LEU A 221 4.42 22.14 -17.72
CA LEU A 221 5.08 21.37 -16.67
C LEU A 221 5.36 19.93 -17.13
N PHE A 222 4.47 19.33 -17.92
CA PHE A 222 4.72 18.01 -18.49
C PHE A 222 5.99 17.98 -19.35
N GLU A 223 6.17 18.98 -20.21
CA GLU A 223 7.37 19.10 -21.05
C GLU A 223 8.63 19.48 -20.26
N GLU A 224 8.50 20.23 -19.18
CA GLU A 224 9.60 20.50 -18.25
C GLU A 224 10.08 19.23 -17.55
N VAL A 225 9.16 18.36 -17.14
CA VAL A 225 9.48 17.10 -16.45
C VAL A 225 10.07 16.07 -17.40
N TRP A 226 9.48 15.88 -18.57
CA TRP A 226 9.80 14.78 -19.47
C TRP A 226 10.65 15.17 -20.67
N GLY A 227 10.92 16.45 -20.84
CA GLY A 227 11.68 17.03 -21.95
C GLY A 227 10.78 17.59 -23.05
N GLN A 228 11.31 18.58 -23.75
CA GLN A 228 10.61 19.26 -24.84
C GLN A 228 10.16 18.28 -25.93
N GLY A 229 8.89 18.34 -26.34
CA GLY A 229 8.28 17.46 -27.33
C GLY A 229 7.87 16.09 -26.78
N SER A 230 7.90 15.90 -25.46
CA SER A 230 7.47 14.65 -24.84
C SER A 230 5.95 14.46 -24.77
N LEU A 231 5.17 15.55 -24.90
CA LEU A 231 3.72 15.53 -24.97
C LEU A 231 3.27 15.40 -26.45
N ASP A 232 3.53 14.24 -27.04
CA ASP A 232 3.26 13.98 -28.46
C ASP A 232 2.06 13.04 -28.68
N CYS A 233 0.89 13.63 -28.95
CA CYS A 233 -0.35 12.92 -29.21
C CYS A 233 -0.51 12.43 -30.67
N VAL A 234 0.54 12.49 -31.47
CA VAL A 234 0.52 12.08 -32.87
C VAL A 234 1.51 10.97 -33.18
N LYS A 235 2.77 11.17 -32.81
CA LYS A 235 3.87 10.25 -33.18
C LYS A 235 4.22 9.29 -32.02
N ASP A 236 4.04 9.74 -30.76
CA ASP A 236 4.41 8.97 -29.55
C ASP A 236 3.26 8.94 -28.52
N VAL A 237 2.08 8.54 -28.95
CA VAL A 237 0.90 8.42 -28.06
C VAL A 237 1.16 7.43 -26.92
N ALA A 238 1.79 6.30 -27.21
CA ALA A 238 2.05 5.25 -26.22
C ALA A 238 3.04 5.72 -25.13
N GLY A 239 4.16 6.33 -25.54
CA GLY A 239 5.15 6.86 -24.60
C GLY A 239 4.61 8.05 -23.81
N THR A 240 3.79 8.92 -24.42
CA THR A 240 3.12 9.99 -23.67
C THR A 240 2.15 9.43 -22.61
N TYR A 241 1.37 8.41 -22.96
CA TYR A 241 0.45 7.78 -22.02
C TYR A 241 1.18 7.10 -20.86
N GLU A 242 2.29 6.45 -21.13
CA GLU A 242 3.17 5.89 -20.10
C GLU A 242 3.75 6.98 -19.19
N ARG A 243 4.20 8.13 -19.72
CA ARG A 243 4.69 9.27 -18.91
C ARG A 243 3.59 9.86 -18.03
N ILE A 244 2.35 9.96 -18.51
CA ILE A 244 1.18 10.35 -17.70
C ILE A 244 1.06 9.39 -16.50
N ALA A 245 1.05 8.09 -16.73
CA ALA A 245 0.92 7.07 -15.70
C ALA A 245 2.08 7.08 -14.71
N ARG A 246 3.33 7.24 -15.18
CA ARG A 246 4.52 7.35 -14.32
C ARG A 246 4.52 8.60 -13.45
N SER A 247 3.96 9.71 -13.95
CA SER A 247 3.80 10.92 -13.16
C SER A 247 2.78 10.71 -12.02
N ILE A 248 1.64 10.09 -12.32
CA ILE A 248 0.65 9.71 -11.28
C ILE A 248 1.29 8.79 -10.25
N ALA A 249 2.01 7.76 -10.69
CA ALA A 249 2.71 6.83 -9.80
C ALA A 249 3.80 7.54 -8.95
N ALA A 250 4.45 8.58 -9.46
CA ALA A 250 5.38 9.39 -8.67
C ALA A 250 4.66 10.13 -7.55
N TYR A 251 3.50 10.74 -7.82
CA TYR A 251 2.69 11.36 -6.79
C TYR A 251 2.21 10.36 -5.74
N GLU A 252 1.69 9.21 -6.16
CA GLU A 252 1.25 8.14 -5.24
C GLU A 252 2.40 7.58 -4.38
N ARG A 253 3.66 7.78 -4.78
CA ARG A 253 4.87 7.47 -3.97
C ARG A 253 5.34 8.61 -3.08
N SER A 254 4.84 9.83 -3.26
CA SER A 254 5.29 11.02 -2.55
C SER A 254 5.07 10.93 -1.03
N ALA A 255 5.79 11.78 -0.31
CA ALA A 255 5.61 11.94 1.14
C ALA A 255 4.23 12.54 1.50
N GLU A 256 3.56 13.22 0.58
CA GLU A 256 2.19 13.72 0.78
C GLU A 256 1.19 12.57 0.89
N VAL A 257 1.34 11.54 0.05
CA VAL A 257 0.47 10.35 0.04
C VAL A 257 0.89 9.34 1.10
N ASN A 258 2.19 9.24 1.40
CA ASN A 258 2.76 8.24 2.32
C ASN A 258 3.60 8.90 3.43
N PRO A 259 2.99 9.71 4.31
CA PRO A 259 3.74 10.53 5.27
C PRO A 259 4.32 9.75 6.46
N PHE A 260 3.93 8.52 6.71
CA PHE A 260 4.30 7.73 7.89
C PHE A 260 4.16 8.55 9.19
N SER A 261 2.99 9.16 9.36
CA SER A 261 2.69 10.13 10.42
C SER A 261 1.62 9.63 11.41
N SER A 262 1.36 8.34 11.44
CA SER A 262 0.38 7.74 12.35
C SER A 262 0.91 7.65 13.80
N LYS A 263 0.01 7.42 14.75
CA LYS A 263 0.38 7.15 16.15
C LYS A 263 1.30 5.93 16.26
N PHE A 264 1.05 4.90 15.44
CA PHE A 264 1.91 3.74 15.36
C PHE A 264 3.33 4.11 14.87
N ASP A 265 3.47 5.04 13.93
CA ASP A 265 4.79 5.46 13.44
C ASP A 265 5.61 6.18 14.52
N LEU A 266 4.98 6.96 15.38
CA LEU A 266 5.63 7.52 16.56
C LEU A 266 6.11 6.40 17.49
N PHE A 267 5.24 5.44 17.79
CA PHE A 267 5.59 4.26 18.59
C PHE A 267 6.72 3.44 17.98
N TRP A 268 6.69 3.22 16.67
CA TRP A 268 7.73 2.49 15.94
C TRP A 268 9.09 3.15 16.09
N ARG A 269 9.18 4.46 15.86
CA ARG A 269 10.42 5.25 16.05
C ARG A 269 10.92 5.19 17.50
N ASN A 270 10.04 5.35 18.46
CA ASN A 270 10.37 5.31 19.90
C ASN A 270 10.77 3.91 20.38
N SER A 271 10.48 2.89 19.61
CA SER A 271 10.79 1.48 19.91
C SER A 271 12.01 0.96 19.15
N ALA A 272 12.66 1.79 18.34
CA ALA A 272 13.85 1.40 17.58
C ALA A 272 14.95 0.85 18.51
N GLY A 273 15.57 -0.28 18.12
CA GLY A 273 16.62 -0.94 18.87
C GLY A 273 16.18 -1.61 20.19
N LYS A 274 14.89 -1.71 20.49
CA LYS A 274 14.38 -2.41 21.67
C LYS A 274 14.23 -3.90 21.44
N MET A 275 14.41 -4.66 22.52
CA MET A 275 14.25 -6.11 22.52
C MET A 275 13.07 -6.53 23.40
N PRO A 276 12.24 -7.46 22.96
CA PRO A 276 12.21 -8.01 21.59
C PRO A 276 11.81 -6.94 20.57
N PRO A 277 12.04 -7.15 19.26
CA PRO A 277 11.56 -6.22 18.23
C PRO A 277 10.01 -6.15 18.20
N VAL A 278 9.46 -5.07 17.63
CA VAL A 278 8.01 -4.76 17.66
C VAL A 278 7.16 -5.92 17.11
N GLN A 279 7.62 -6.61 16.07
CA GLN A 279 6.96 -7.76 15.49
C GLN A 279 6.85 -8.98 16.41
N ASN A 280 7.61 -9.00 17.51
CA ASN A 280 7.60 -10.08 18.53
C ASN A 280 6.86 -9.66 19.81
N ILE A 281 6.17 -8.52 19.82
CA ILE A 281 5.30 -8.12 20.94
C ILE A 281 4.15 -9.13 21.02
N ASN A 282 3.93 -9.65 22.23
CA ASN A 282 2.92 -10.66 22.52
C ASN A 282 2.31 -10.44 23.93
N PRO A 283 1.30 -11.22 24.37
CA PRO A 283 0.64 -11.04 25.65
C PRO A 283 1.56 -11.10 26.88
N MET A 284 2.74 -11.73 26.78
CA MET A 284 3.67 -11.87 27.91
C MET A 284 4.68 -10.71 28.02
N ASN A 285 4.85 -9.89 26.96
CA ASN A 285 5.95 -8.92 26.94
C ASN A 285 5.54 -7.48 26.55
N TRP A 286 4.30 -7.20 26.14
CA TRP A 286 3.85 -5.87 25.69
C TRP A 286 4.08 -4.76 26.72
N THR A 287 4.06 -5.09 28.03
CA THR A 287 4.29 -4.13 29.11
C THR A 287 5.67 -3.46 29.06
N ARG A 288 6.66 -4.09 28.42
CA ARG A 288 8.00 -3.52 28.18
C ARG A 288 8.01 -2.33 27.23
N PHE A 289 6.90 -2.08 26.55
CA PHE A 289 6.75 -1.03 25.56
C PHE A 289 5.88 0.14 26.02
N LYS A 290 5.42 0.14 27.27
CA LYS A 290 4.67 1.26 27.86
C LYS A 290 5.44 2.57 27.76
N GLY A 291 4.71 3.68 27.60
CA GLY A 291 5.27 5.04 27.52
C GLY A 291 5.99 5.38 26.20
N ARG A 292 5.79 4.57 25.13
CA ARG A 292 6.45 4.81 23.83
C ARG A 292 5.54 5.40 22.75
N GLY A 293 4.32 5.80 23.11
CA GLY A 293 3.36 6.43 22.20
C GLY A 293 2.05 5.68 22.08
N LEU A 294 2.00 4.37 22.34
CA LEU A 294 0.76 3.61 22.44
C LEU A 294 0.28 3.52 23.88
N THR A 295 -1.04 3.53 24.06
CA THR A 295 -1.71 3.22 25.34
C THR A 295 -1.60 1.73 25.67
N ASP A 296 -1.93 1.35 26.90
CA ASP A 296 -1.94 -0.04 27.32
C ASP A 296 -2.89 -0.90 26.47
N MET A 297 -4.08 -0.38 26.14
CA MET A 297 -5.07 -1.08 25.31
C MET A 297 -4.59 -1.28 23.86
N GLU A 298 -3.96 -0.26 23.27
CA GLU A 298 -3.37 -0.35 21.94
C GLU A 298 -2.19 -1.34 21.88
N LEU A 299 -1.36 -1.38 22.94
CA LEU A 299 -0.27 -2.37 23.08
C LEU A 299 -0.80 -3.80 23.24
N GLN A 300 -1.87 -3.98 23.98
CA GLN A 300 -2.55 -5.28 24.07
C GLN A 300 -3.12 -5.68 22.71
N GLY A 301 -3.70 -4.73 21.97
CA GLY A 301 -4.17 -4.95 20.62
C GLY A 301 -3.07 -5.37 19.65
N LEU A 302 -1.90 -4.72 19.70
CA LEU A 302 -0.72 -5.13 18.94
C LEU A 302 -0.24 -6.55 19.35
N ALA A 303 -0.28 -6.87 20.65
CA ALA A 303 0.06 -8.22 21.10
C ALA A 303 -0.93 -9.27 20.57
N VAL A 304 -2.22 -8.97 20.52
CA VAL A 304 -3.24 -9.83 19.90
C VAL A 304 -3.00 -9.97 18.41
N PHE A 305 -2.73 -8.87 17.72
CA PHE A 305 -2.42 -8.83 16.28
C PHE A 305 -1.28 -9.77 15.90
N ASN A 306 -0.19 -9.77 16.71
CA ASN A 306 0.99 -10.60 16.48
C ASN A 306 0.84 -12.06 16.94
N SER A 307 -0.20 -12.39 17.68
CA SER A 307 -0.33 -13.73 18.30
C SER A 307 -1.67 -14.38 17.98
N LYS A 308 -2.60 -14.38 18.94
CA LYS A 308 -3.91 -15.05 18.83
C LYS A 308 -4.76 -14.57 17.66
N GLY A 309 -4.66 -13.28 17.30
CA GLY A 309 -5.35 -12.70 16.16
C GLY A 309 -4.82 -13.12 14.80
N LYS A 310 -3.59 -13.69 14.74
CA LYS A 310 -2.90 -14.17 13.53
C LYS A 310 -2.82 -13.14 12.39
N CYS A 311 -3.09 -11.86 12.66
CA CYS A 311 -3.14 -10.80 11.64
C CYS A 311 -1.78 -10.60 10.96
N SER A 312 -0.69 -10.72 11.74
CA SER A 312 0.69 -10.59 11.26
C SER A 312 1.11 -11.71 10.30
N SER A 313 0.32 -12.76 10.11
CA SER A 313 0.57 -13.82 9.10
C SER A 313 0.48 -13.29 7.68
N CYS A 314 -0.42 -12.32 7.41
CA CYS A 314 -0.61 -11.66 6.13
C CYS A 314 -0.23 -10.16 6.18
N HIS A 315 -0.42 -9.51 7.32
CA HIS A 315 -0.13 -8.09 7.51
C HIS A 315 1.19 -7.90 8.27
N TRP A 316 2.30 -8.08 7.57
CA TRP A 316 3.64 -8.10 8.16
C TRP A 316 4.05 -6.80 8.82
N LEU A 317 4.75 -6.93 9.96
CA LEU A 317 5.39 -5.83 10.68
C LEU A 317 6.89 -5.69 10.36
N ASN A 318 7.35 -6.27 9.25
CA ASN A 318 8.72 -6.08 8.83
C ASN A 318 8.95 -4.61 8.43
N PRO A 319 10.14 -4.04 8.67
CA PRO A 319 10.49 -2.73 8.14
C PRO A 319 10.23 -2.67 6.64
N GLY A 320 9.68 -1.56 6.17
CA GLY A 320 9.54 -1.28 4.76
C GLY A 320 10.89 -0.91 4.10
N PRO A 321 10.90 -0.66 2.78
CA PRO A 321 12.08 -0.21 2.05
C PRO A 321 12.72 1.02 2.71
N GLY A 322 14.07 1.07 2.74
CA GLY A 322 14.79 2.16 3.40
C GLY A 322 14.60 2.22 4.92
N ASN A 323 14.22 1.11 5.56
CA ASN A 323 13.92 1.02 6.99
C ASN A 323 12.75 1.91 7.44
N THR A 324 11.80 2.17 6.53
CA THR A 324 10.53 2.84 6.86
C THR A 324 9.69 1.95 7.80
N PRO A 325 8.71 2.52 8.52
CA PRO A 325 7.75 1.73 9.28
C PRO A 325 7.03 0.69 8.41
N PRO A 326 6.51 -0.39 9.00
CA PRO A 326 5.83 -1.47 8.29
C PRO A 326 4.69 -1.02 7.40
N LEU A 327 4.53 -1.69 6.26
CA LEU A 327 3.40 -1.47 5.34
C LEU A 327 2.17 -2.31 5.69
N PHE A 328 2.29 -3.26 6.62
CA PHE A 328 1.21 -4.16 7.05
C PHE A 328 0.58 -4.92 5.87
N LEU A 329 1.40 -5.49 4.99
CA LEU A 329 0.97 -6.36 3.90
C LEU A 329 2.11 -7.32 3.50
N ASP A 330 1.75 -8.45 2.89
CA ASP A 330 2.69 -9.47 2.42
C ASP A 330 2.80 -9.52 0.88
N PHE A 331 2.14 -8.58 0.19
CA PHE A 331 1.99 -8.52 -1.28
C PHE A 331 1.37 -9.77 -1.92
N ALA A 332 0.87 -10.72 -1.14
CA ALA A 332 0.30 -11.98 -1.62
C ALA A 332 -1.23 -11.91 -1.76
N TYR A 333 -1.84 -13.06 -2.06
CA TYR A 333 -3.26 -13.20 -2.39
C TYR A 333 -3.90 -14.30 -1.54
N HIS A 334 -5.04 -13.99 -0.93
CA HIS A 334 -5.75 -14.89 -0.04
C HIS A 334 -7.26 -14.86 -0.32
N ASN A 335 -7.91 -16.01 -0.24
CA ASN A 335 -9.37 -16.07 -0.20
C ASN A 335 -9.81 -16.09 1.27
N LEU A 336 -10.36 -14.97 1.73
CA LEU A 336 -10.84 -14.83 3.11
C LEU A 336 -12.23 -15.44 3.34
N GLY A 337 -12.87 -15.97 2.29
CA GLY A 337 -14.24 -16.44 2.34
C GLY A 337 -15.27 -15.34 2.55
N VAL A 338 -14.97 -14.12 2.07
CA VAL A 338 -15.90 -12.98 2.15
C VAL A 338 -17.20 -13.33 1.44
N PRO A 339 -18.38 -13.09 2.06
CA PRO A 339 -19.65 -13.30 1.41
C PRO A 339 -19.87 -12.38 0.20
N LYS A 340 -20.69 -12.81 -0.74
CA LYS A 340 -21.18 -11.96 -1.82
C LYS A 340 -21.86 -10.71 -1.24
N ASN A 341 -21.50 -9.53 -1.75
CA ASN A 341 -22.19 -8.29 -1.37
C ASN A 341 -23.46 -8.13 -2.20
N PRO A 342 -24.67 -8.35 -1.64
CA PRO A 342 -25.91 -8.30 -2.42
C PRO A 342 -26.25 -6.92 -2.97
N ALA A 343 -25.62 -5.86 -2.43
CA ALA A 343 -25.80 -4.50 -2.90
C ALA A 343 -24.80 -4.08 -3.98
N ASN A 344 -23.98 -5.00 -4.50
CA ASN A 344 -23.01 -4.66 -5.55
C ASN A 344 -23.76 -4.35 -6.87
N PRO A 345 -23.70 -3.10 -7.38
CA PRO A 345 -24.43 -2.68 -8.57
C PRO A 345 -23.96 -3.37 -9.87
N PHE A 346 -22.83 -4.06 -9.82
CA PHE A 346 -22.32 -4.80 -10.96
C PHE A 346 -23.26 -5.94 -11.41
N TYR A 347 -24.07 -6.50 -10.49
CA TYR A 347 -25.03 -7.55 -10.83
C TYR A 347 -26.12 -7.06 -11.79
N ASP A 348 -26.50 -5.79 -11.67
CA ASP A 348 -27.52 -5.16 -12.53
C ASP A 348 -26.94 -4.58 -13.83
N MET A 349 -25.63 -4.69 -14.05
CA MET A 349 -25.00 -4.16 -15.24
C MET A 349 -25.47 -4.90 -16.50
N PRO A 350 -25.64 -4.18 -17.63
CA PRO A 350 -25.99 -4.82 -18.90
C PRO A 350 -25.06 -5.99 -19.25
N ARG A 351 -25.59 -7.04 -19.87
CA ARG A 351 -24.87 -8.26 -20.27
C ARG A 351 -23.61 -8.00 -21.10
N LYS A 352 -23.49 -6.85 -21.73
CA LYS A 352 -22.26 -6.39 -22.38
C LYS A 352 -21.10 -6.26 -21.40
N TRP A 353 -21.35 -5.88 -20.14
CA TRP A 353 -20.35 -5.61 -19.13
C TRP A 353 -20.27 -6.74 -18.09
N ASN A 354 -21.44 -7.30 -17.73
CA ASN A 354 -21.56 -8.42 -16.85
C ASN A 354 -22.38 -9.53 -17.54
N PRO A 355 -21.77 -10.44 -18.31
CA PRO A 355 -22.49 -11.53 -18.99
C PRO A 355 -23.24 -12.43 -18.04
N ASP A 356 -22.71 -12.62 -16.82
CA ASP A 356 -23.22 -13.57 -15.82
C ASP A 356 -24.36 -12.96 -14.96
N GLY A 357 -24.52 -11.61 -14.96
CA GLY A 357 -25.54 -10.91 -14.17
C GLY A 357 -25.44 -11.26 -12.69
N ASP A 358 -26.57 -11.62 -12.06
CA ASP A 358 -26.64 -12.01 -10.65
C ASP A 358 -25.81 -13.25 -10.29
N SER A 359 -25.48 -14.07 -11.27
CA SER A 359 -24.65 -15.27 -11.07
C SER A 359 -23.16 -14.96 -10.99
N TRP A 360 -22.76 -13.73 -11.35
CA TRP A 360 -21.37 -13.35 -11.29
C TRP A 360 -20.80 -13.49 -9.86
N VAL A 361 -19.58 -14.02 -9.77
CA VAL A 361 -18.77 -14.07 -8.56
C VAL A 361 -17.39 -13.54 -8.88
N ASP A 362 -16.70 -12.94 -7.90
CA ASP A 362 -15.36 -12.41 -8.13
C ASP A 362 -14.30 -13.51 -8.11
N PRO A 363 -13.74 -13.89 -9.26
CA PRO A 363 -12.76 -14.97 -9.32
C PRO A 363 -11.38 -14.56 -8.76
N GLY A 364 -11.17 -13.29 -8.38
CA GLY A 364 -9.91 -12.78 -7.89
C GLY A 364 -8.72 -13.01 -8.82
N LEU A 365 -7.56 -13.33 -8.25
CA LEU A 365 -6.34 -13.64 -8.99
C LEU A 365 -6.55 -14.77 -10.02
N GLY A 366 -7.32 -15.81 -9.67
CA GLY A 366 -7.60 -16.92 -10.59
C GLY A 366 -8.25 -16.45 -11.89
N GLY A 367 -9.16 -15.47 -11.80
CA GLY A 367 -9.78 -14.86 -12.98
C GLY A 367 -8.78 -14.15 -13.89
N PHE A 368 -7.86 -13.40 -13.29
CA PHE A 368 -6.79 -12.76 -14.05
C PHE A 368 -5.84 -13.79 -14.68
N LEU A 369 -5.41 -14.78 -13.92
CA LEU A 369 -4.50 -15.81 -14.44
C LEU A 369 -5.09 -16.59 -15.63
N ALA A 370 -6.41 -16.73 -15.72
CA ALA A 370 -7.08 -17.34 -16.87
C ALA A 370 -6.88 -16.55 -18.18
N THR A 371 -6.56 -15.26 -18.08
CA THR A 371 -6.31 -14.38 -19.24
C THR A 371 -4.85 -14.35 -19.67
N THR A 372 -3.93 -15.00 -18.93
CA THR A 372 -2.47 -14.88 -19.16
C THR A 372 -1.93 -15.80 -20.26
N LYS A 373 -2.80 -16.54 -20.97
CA LYS A 373 -2.38 -17.41 -22.06
C LYS A 373 -1.56 -16.64 -23.12
N ASN A 374 -0.36 -17.13 -23.37
CA ASN A 374 0.61 -16.51 -24.30
C ASN A 374 1.07 -15.09 -23.93
N MET A 375 0.84 -14.62 -22.69
CA MET A 375 1.39 -13.34 -22.27
C MET A 375 2.91 -13.41 -22.14
N MET A 376 3.56 -12.31 -22.46
CA MET A 376 5.00 -12.09 -22.33
C MET A 376 5.25 -10.82 -21.53
N ASP A 377 6.35 -10.79 -20.77
CA ASP A 377 6.82 -9.54 -20.17
C ASP A 377 7.65 -8.70 -21.15
N LEU A 378 8.06 -7.51 -20.73
CA LEU A 378 8.87 -6.58 -21.53
C LEU A 378 10.25 -7.15 -21.93
N TYR A 379 10.70 -8.25 -21.30
CA TYR A 379 11.95 -8.94 -21.63
C TYR A 379 11.73 -10.18 -22.52
N GLY A 380 10.50 -10.47 -22.93
CA GLY A 380 10.14 -11.63 -23.73
C GLY A 380 10.04 -12.93 -22.95
N ASN A 381 9.97 -12.89 -21.61
CA ASN A 381 9.73 -14.10 -20.81
C ASN A 381 8.25 -14.44 -20.79
N SER A 382 7.93 -15.72 -20.93
CA SER A 382 6.54 -16.21 -20.85
C SER A 382 5.95 -15.95 -19.46
N ARG A 383 4.72 -15.45 -19.43
CA ARG A 383 3.90 -15.19 -18.25
C ARG A 383 2.57 -15.94 -18.33
N ASP A 384 2.58 -17.12 -18.98
CA ASP A 384 1.42 -17.99 -19.02
C ASP A 384 1.28 -18.76 -17.69
N TYR A 385 0.26 -18.40 -16.94
CA TYR A 385 -0.07 -19.01 -15.64
C TYR A 385 -1.46 -19.66 -15.64
N THR A 386 -1.98 -20.02 -16.80
CA THR A 386 -3.30 -20.67 -16.94
C THR A 386 -3.41 -21.98 -16.16
N ALA A 387 -2.31 -22.67 -15.94
CA ALA A 387 -2.26 -23.89 -15.09
C ALA A 387 -2.45 -23.61 -13.59
N ASP A 388 -2.32 -22.37 -13.16
CA ASP A 388 -2.44 -21.97 -11.75
C ASP A 388 -3.84 -21.41 -11.39
N VAL A 389 -4.76 -21.33 -12.34
CA VAL A 389 -6.09 -20.72 -12.18
C VAL A 389 -6.86 -21.34 -11.01
N ALA A 390 -7.02 -22.65 -11.01
CA ALA A 390 -7.85 -23.35 -10.01
C ALA A 390 -7.38 -23.12 -8.57
N LYS A 391 -6.06 -23.00 -8.35
CA LYS A 391 -5.47 -22.76 -7.03
C LYS A 391 -5.59 -21.32 -6.56
N ASN A 392 -6.03 -20.41 -7.44
CA ASN A 392 -6.08 -18.98 -7.18
C ASN A 392 -7.49 -18.37 -7.32
N LEU A 393 -8.51 -19.19 -7.56
CA LEU A 393 -9.91 -18.73 -7.57
C LEU A 393 -10.29 -18.13 -6.21
N GLY A 394 -10.93 -16.97 -6.24
CA GLY A 394 -11.38 -16.24 -5.06
C GLY A 394 -10.27 -15.58 -4.23
N ARG A 395 -9.01 -15.71 -4.63
CA ARG A 395 -7.91 -15.07 -3.91
C ARG A 395 -7.76 -13.59 -4.33
N HIS A 396 -7.74 -12.71 -3.32
CA HIS A 396 -7.57 -11.27 -3.50
C HIS A 396 -6.29 -10.79 -2.81
N ARG A 397 -5.70 -9.72 -3.37
CA ARG A 397 -4.48 -9.12 -2.84
C ARG A 397 -4.68 -8.65 -1.39
N THR A 398 -3.72 -8.94 -0.51
CA THR A 398 -3.69 -8.38 0.84
C THR A 398 -3.58 -6.84 0.75
N PRO A 399 -4.55 -6.07 1.26
CA PRO A 399 -4.41 -4.62 1.32
C PRO A 399 -3.48 -4.20 2.46
N THR A 400 -2.83 -3.04 2.35
CA THR A 400 -2.19 -2.43 3.51
C THR A 400 -3.23 -2.07 4.57
N LEU A 401 -2.85 -2.18 5.86
CA LEU A 401 -3.68 -1.67 6.96
C LEU A 401 -3.38 -0.20 7.30
N ARG A 402 -2.43 0.43 6.61
CA ARG A 402 -2.20 1.85 6.73
C ARG A 402 -3.47 2.60 6.37
N ASN A 403 -3.85 3.58 7.19
CA ASN A 403 -5.08 4.35 7.02
C ASN A 403 -6.38 3.50 7.05
N VAL A 404 -6.33 2.28 7.60
CA VAL A 404 -7.48 1.37 7.61
C VAL A 404 -8.70 1.98 8.28
N ASP A 405 -8.51 2.80 9.32
CA ASP A 405 -9.59 3.52 10.01
C ASP A 405 -9.65 5.04 9.69
N LYS A 406 -8.80 5.55 8.78
CA LYS A 406 -8.81 6.98 8.48
C LYS A 406 -10.14 7.41 7.88
N ARG A 407 -10.82 8.37 8.54
CA ARG A 407 -12.14 8.88 8.22
C ARG A 407 -12.18 10.39 8.51
N PRO A 408 -12.97 11.18 7.74
CA PRO A 408 -13.13 12.61 8.00
C PRO A 408 -13.89 12.87 9.33
N THR A 409 -14.86 12.02 9.70
CA THR A 409 -15.67 12.10 10.91
C THR A 409 -15.91 10.71 11.49
N LEU A 410 -16.30 10.62 12.77
CA LEU A 410 -16.52 9.34 13.45
C LEU A 410 -17.73 8.55 12.92
N ASP A 411 -18.73 9.26 12.41
CA ASP A 411 -19.96 8.71 11.82
C ASP A 411 -19.78 8.33 10.34
N PHE A 412 -18.65 8.66 9.72
CA PHE A 412 -18.39 8.27 8.36
C PHE A 412 -18.27 6.74 8.22
N VAL A 413 -19.09 6.15 7.37
CA VAL A 413 -19.04 4.73 7.06
C VAL A 413 -17.90 4.46 6.08
N LYS A 414 -17.03 3.51 6.44
CA LYS A 414 -15.95 3.01 5.59
C LYS A 414 -16.18 1.53 5.31
N ALA A 415 -16.13 1.15 4.03
CA ALA A 415 -16.36 -0.23 3.62
C ALA A 415 -15.05 -1.04 3.56
N TYR A 416 -15.15 -2.35 3.84
CA TYR A 416 -14.01 -3.27 3.89
C TYR A 416 -14.28 -4.55 3.07
N GLY A 417 -13.20 -5.25 2.73
CA GLY A 417 -13.22 -6.35 1.77
C GLY A 417 -13.16 -5.86 0.32
N HIS A 418 -12.84 -6.75 -0.62
CA HIS A 418 -12.73 -6.42 -2.05
C HIS A 418 -14.05 -5.96 -2.65
N ASN A 419 -15.17 -6.50 -2.17
CA ASN A 419 -16.53 -6.20 -2.60
C ASN A 419 -17.29 -5.24 -1.66
N GLY A 420 -16.65 -4.74 -0.58
CA GLY A 420 -17.26 -3.81 0.36
C GLY A 420 -18.35 -4.40 1.23
N TYR A 421 -18.38 -5.70 1.45
CA TYR A 421 -19.40 -6.38 2.26
C TYR A 421 -19.48 -5.82 3.69
N PHE A 422 -18.33 -5.62 4.37
CA PHE A 422 -18.28 -5.12 5.73
C PHE A 422 -18.31 -3.58 5.77
N LYS A 423 -19.04 -3.02 6.75
CA LYS A 423 -19.24 -1.57 6.90
C LYS A 423 -18.51 -0.97 8.11
N SER A 424 -17.78 -1.80 8.85
CA SER A 424 -16.93 -1.37 9.96
C SER A 424 -15.74 -2.31 10.18
N ILE A 425 -14.67 -1.80 10.85
CA ILE A 425 -13.56 -2.66 11.30
C ILE A 425 -14.07 -3.72 12.28
N MET A 426 -15.08 -3.39 13.10
CA MET A 426 -15.67 -4.32 14.05
C MET A 426 -16.27 -5.54 13.34
N GLU A 427 -17.01 -5.31 12.25
CA GLU A 427 -17.61 -6.39 11.47
C GLU A 427 -16.58 -7.33 10.86
N ILE A 428 -15.53 -6.80 10.22
CA ILE A 428 -14.50 -7.65 9.60
C ILE A 428 -13.66 -8.39 10.64
N VAL A 429 -13.35 -7.79 11.79
CA VAL A 429 -12.65 -8.46 12.91
C VAL A 429 -13.55 -9.55 13.50
N HIS A 430 -14.85 -9.28 13.65
CA HIS A 430 -15.81 -10.28 14.10
C HIS A 430 -15.94 -11.45 13.11
N PHE A 431 -15.97 -11.16 11.81
CA PHE A 431 -15.95 -12.18 10.78
C PHE A 431 -14.71 -13.08 10.87
N TYR A 432 -13.53 -12.49 11.03
CA TYR A 432 -12.28 -13.25 11.20
C TYR A 432 -12.32 -14.14 12.45
N ASN A 433 -12.99 -13.66 13.51
CA ASN A 433 -13.12 -14.42 14.75
C ASN A 433 -14.15 -15.56 14.67
N THR A 434 -15.20 -15.44 13.84
CA THR A 434 -16.39 -16.29 13.98
C THR A 434 -16.91 -16.93 12.68
N ARG A 435 -16.30 -16.66 11.52
CA ARG A 435 -16.78 -17.19 10.23
C ARG A 435 -17.02 -18.70 10.25
N ASP A 436 -16.12 -19.44 10.88
CA ASP A 436 -16.16 -20.92 10.90
C ASP A 436 -16.75 -21.49 12.19
N THR A 437 -17.17 -20.62 13.13
CA THR A 437 -17.84 -21.02 14.39
C THR A 437 -19.34 -20.77 14.37
N LEU A 438 -19.80 -19.77 13.61
CA LEU A 438 -21.22 -19.58 13.34
C LEU A 438 -21.66 -20.45 12.16
N PRO A 439 -22.91 -20.92 12.13
CA PRO A 439 -23.43 -21.72 11.01
C PRO A 439 -23.53 -20.88 9.73
N VAL A 440 -23.66 -21.55 8.58
CA VAL A 440 -24.02 -20.89 7.32
C VAL A 440 -25.47 -20.41 7.43
N CYS A 441 -25.74 -19.17 6.97
CA CYS A 441 -27.07 -18.57 7.04
C CYS A 441 -28.13 -19.37 6.29
N SER A 442 -29.26 -19.58 6.95
CA SER A 442 -30.47 -20.17 6.37
C SER A 442 -31.73 -19.56 7.03
N GLY A 443 -32.79 -19.49 6.29
CA GLY A 443 -34.08 -19.00 6.80
C GLY A 443 -34.02 -17.61 7.41
N THR A 444 -34.30 -17.46 8.72
CA THR A 444 -34.32 -16.19 9.45
C THR A 444 -32.97 -15.82 10.08
N GLY A 445 -31.88 -16.46 9.68
CA GLY A 445 -30.54 -16.18 10.19
C GLY A 445 -30.10 -14.73 9.91
N VAL A 446 -29.46 -14.10 10.91
CA VAL A 446 -28.97 -12.71 10.81
C VAL A 446 -27.47 -12.75 10.63
N PRO A 447 -26.93 -12.30 9.47
CA PRO A 447 -25.49 -12.26 9.20
C PRO A 447 -24.73 -11.50 10.29
N GLY A 448 -23.60 -12.07 10.73
CA GLY A 448 -22.75 -11.49 11.79
C GLY A 448 -23.29 -11.63 13.21
N MET A 449 -24.50 -12.16 13.40
CA MET A 449 -25.08 -12.41 14.72
C MET A 449 -25.32 -13.90 14.97
N THR A 450 -26.09 -14.54 14.11
CA THR A 450 -26.46 -15.96 14.28
C THR A 450 -25.85 -16.87 13.22
N CYS A 451 -25.33 -16.31 12.14
CA CYS A 451 -24.78 -17.05 11.01
C CYS A 451 -23.88 -16.16 10.15
N TRP A 452 -23.15 -16.75 9.21
CA TRP A 452 -22.52 -16.04 8.10
C TRP A 452 -23.07 -16.58 6.77
N PRO A 453 -23.29 -15.73 5.75
CA PRO A 453 -23.58 -16.23 4.41
C PRO A 453 -22.41 -17.04 3.87
N PRO A 454 -22.63 -17.93 2.89
CA PRO A 454 -21.54 -18.71 2.29
C PRO A 454 -20.50 -17.77 1.64
N PRO A 455 -19.24 -18.21 1.53
CA PRO A 455 -18.22 -17.52 0.74
C PRO A 455 -18.72 -17.24 -0.69
N GLU A 456 -18.39 -16.06 -1.24
CA GLU A 456 -18.66 -15.73 -2.64
C GLU A 456 -18.02 -16.75 -3.58
N VAL A 457 -16.77 -17.14 -3.31
CA VAL A 457 -16.03 -18.22 -3.98
C VAL A 457 -15.60 -19.22 -2.92
N PRO A 458 -16.15 -20.46 -2.92
CA PRO A 458 -15.87 -21.45 -1.88
C PRO A 458 -14.49 -22.11 -2.03
N GLU A 459 -13.88 -22.07 -3.22
CA GLU A 459 -12.58 -22.67 -3.48
C GLU A 459 -11.47 -21.89 -2.77
N ASN A 460 -10.46 -22.58 -2.28
CA ASN A 460 -9.24 -22.01 -1.67
C ASN A 460 -9.49 -21.09 -0.46
N VAL A 461 -10.62 -21.20 0.22
CA VAL A 461 -10.91 -20.41 1.42
C VAL A 461 -9.87 -20.71 2.51
N ASN A 462 -9.27 -19.64 3.04
CA ASN A 462 -8.32 -19.76 4.14
C ASN A 462 -9.04 -20.05 5.46
N THR A 463 -8.86 -21.25 5.98
CA THR A 463 -9.43 -21.74 7.26
C THR A 463 -8.37 -21.85 8.36
N THR A 464 -7.13 -21.47 8.10
CA THR A 464 -5.99 -21.64 9.00
C THR A 464 -5.72 -20.38 9.82
N GLU A 465 -5.68 -19.22 9.17
CA GLU A 465 -5.30 -17.95 9.79
C GLU A 465 -6.50 -17.13 10.30
N LEU A 466 -7.71 -17.43 9.86
CA LEU A 466 -8.94 -16.74 10.27
C LEU A 466 -10.15 -17.69 10.29
N GLY A 467 -11.29 -17.19 10.76
CA GLY A 467 -12.58 -17.91 10.81
C GLY A 467 -12.90 -18.48 12.20
N ASN A 468 -11.87 -18.84 12.98
CA ASN A 468 -12.00 -19.33 14.34
C ASN A 468 -10.78 -18.89 15.17
N LEU A 469 -10.70 -17.62 15.55
CA LEU A 469 -9.58 -17.10 16.33
C LEU A 469 -9.77 -17.29 17.84
N GLY A 470 -10.98 -17.45 18.29
CA GLY A 470 -11.35 -17.57 19.71
C GLY A 470 -11.07 -16.30 20.52
N LEU A 471 -11.06 -15.11 19.87
CA LEU A 471 -10.87 -13.84 20.56
C LEU A 471 -12.04 -13.56 21.50
N THR A 472 -11.72 -13.17 22.74
CA THR A 472 -12.69 -12.59 23.66
C THR A 472 -13.06 -11.17 23.24
N THR A 473 -14.21 -10.65 23.73
CA THR A 473 -14.62 -9.27 23.46
C THR A 473 -13.54 -8.24 23.82
N PRO A 474 -12.88 -8.30 25.00
CA PRO A 474 -11.79 -7.36 25.30
C PRO A 474 -10.61 -7.47 24.32
N GLU A 475 -10.21 -8.66 23.89
CA GLU A 475 -9.15 -8.86 22.90
C GLU A 475 -9.51 -8.26 21.53
N GLY A 476 -10.77 -8.47 21.09
CA GLY A 476 -11.28 -7.87 19.85
C GLY A 476 -11.30 -6.34 19.92
N MET A 477 -11.76 -5.77 21.02
CA MET A 477 -11.74 -4.31 21.23
C MET A 477 -10.33 -3.74 21.26
N ALA A 478 -9.38 -4.40 21.93
CA ALA A 478 -7.99 -3.99 21.97
C ALA A 478 -7.37 -4.02 20.55
N LEU A 479 -7.66 -5.07 19.78
CA LEU A 479 -7.21 -5.19 18.39
C LEU A 479 -7.74 -4.02 17.53
N ILE A 480 -9.02 -3.66 17.66
CA ILE A 480 -9.60 -2.51 16.95
C ILE A 480 -8.88 -1.22 17.35
N LYS A 481 -8.64 -1.00 18.66
CA LYS A 481 -7.90 0.17 19.13
C LYS A 481 -6.49 0.24 18.57
N PHE A 482 -5.82 -0.88 18.40
CA PHE A 482 -4.53 -0.92 17.70
C PHE A 482 -4.67 -0.52 16.22
N LEU A 483 -5.66 -1.04 15.48
CA LEU A 483 -5.87 -0.73 14.07
C LEU A 483 -6.18 0.77 13.85
N GLU A 484 -6.89 1.42 14.75
CA GLU A 484 -7.14 2.86 14.73
C GLU A 484 -5.83 3.69 14.77
N THR A 485 -4.75 3.16 15.40
CA THR A 485 -3.46 3.85 15.48
C THR A 485 -2.70 3.94 14.16
N LEU A 486 -3.16 3.26 13.11
CA LEU A 486 -2.49 3.19 11.81
C LEU A 486 -2.88 4.33 10.85
N SER A 487 -3.70 5.28 11.31
CA SER A 487 -4.17 6.44 10.52
C SER A 487 -3.17 7.58 10.57
N ASP A 488 -2.79 8.08 9.38
CA ASP A 488 -1.88 9.22 9.23
C ASP A 488 -2.47 10.53 9.71
N GLY A 489 -1.57 11.46 10.08
CA GLY A 489 -1.94 12.80 10.56
C GLY A 489 -2.11 12.86 12.07
N TYR A 490 -1.58 11.90 12.82
CA TYR A 490 -1.57 11.93 14.29
C TYR A 490 -0.73 13.10 14.80
N LYS A 491 -1.32 13.88 15.72
CA LYS A 491 -0.63 14.95 16.44
C LYS A 491 -0.56 14.53 17.91
N PRO A 492 0.64 14.38 18.48
CA PRO A 492 0.78 14.20 19.92
C PRO A 492 0.24 15.45 20.65
N ASP A 493 -0.44 15.22 21.77
CA ASP A 493 -0.91 16.27 22.68
C ASP A 493 0.28 16.97 23.35
#